data_ec18b6424eff267f12fe301ae3bb27ef
#
_entry.id   ec18b6424eff267f12fe301ae3bb27ef
#
_cell.length_a   1.000
_cell.length_b   1.000
_cell.length_c   1.000
_cell.angle_alpha   90.00
_cell.angle_beta   90.00
_cell.angle_gamma   90.00
#
_symmetry.space_group_name_H-M   'P 1'
#
loop_
_entity.id
_entity.type
_entity.pdbx_description
1 polymer ?
#
loop_
_entity_poly.entity_id
_entity_poly.type
_entity_poly.pdbx_seq_one_letter_code
_entity_poly.pdbx_strand_id
1 'polypeptide(L)'
;MKKLFVFLLLVSSHILSSYAGALPVDSLPVRGFCIAAPRAADLPAFIRFIETELSPRHINTLVLRVDFNYEFKSHPELRDAGALTEQQVKQLVQTCHRLNIRIIPQINLLGHQSWADNTTNLLRVYPDFDETPWVKMPAKYEWPNADGLYCKSYCPLHPGVHKVVFELVDEICDVFEATAFHAGMDEVFYIGEHKCPRCGGKDKAELFAGEVWTIRNHLAEKNRMLWIWGDRLLDGKTTGLGEWEASYNNTYRAVDMVPKDIVICDWHYERPDKTPVYFAMKGLSVITCPWRMPANARLQLQDMYSYRKGATAEMKPRFQGMMQTIWSDAGSFLHEFYGTGKPQKDTVNTSANCFRAVFEK
;
A
#
# COMPACT_ATOMS: atom_id res chain seq x y z
N MET A 1 76.06 -9.88 -18.07
CA MET A 1 75.11 -8.77 -18.05
C MET A 1 73.81 -9.24 -18.68
N LYS A 2 72.83 -9.64 -17.83
CA LYS A 2 71.50 -10.09 -18.30
C LYS A 2 70.49 -8.96 -18.01
N LYS A 3 69.92 -8.38 -19.05
CA LYS A 3 68.85 -7.38 -18.92
C LYS A 3 67.53 -8.07 -18.69
N LEU A 4 66.90 -7.78 -17.55
CA LEU A 4 65.57 -8.22 -17.18
C LEU A 4 64.56 -7.21 -17.72
N PHE A 5 63.69 -7.63 -18.67
CA PHE A 5 62.54 -6.83 -19.14
C PHE A 5 61.32 -7.14 -18.24
N VAL A 6 60.87 -6.16 -17.50
CA VAL A 6 59.62 -6.25 -16.74
C VAL A 6 58.50 -5.71 -17.64
N PHE A 7 57.56 -6.57 -18.00
CA PHE A 7 56.34 -6.22 -18.72
C PHE A 7 55.29 -5.76 -17.68
N LEU A 8 54.97 -4.48 -17.65
CA LEU A 8 53.83 -3.95 -16.87
C LEU A 8 52.54 -4.19 -17.68
N LEU A 9 51.71 -5.09 -17.22
CA LEU A 9 50.32 -5.24 -17.71
C LEU A 9 49.45 -4.20 -17.03
N LEU A 10 49.08 -3.15 -17.77
CA LEU A 10 48.04 -2.20 -17.39
C LEU A 10 46.67 -2.86 -17.60
N VAL A 11 46.06 -3.34 -16.53
CA VAL A 11 44.64 -3.72 -16.50
C VAL A 11 43.82 -2.45 -16.37
N SER A 12 43.25 -1.97 -17.48
CA SER A 12 42.26 -0.90 -17.45
C SER A 12 40.91 -1.45 -16.97
N SER A 13 40.61 -1.27 -15.69
CA SER A 13 39.28 -1.48 -15.12
C SER A 13 38.33 -0.42 -15.66
N HIS A 14 37.50 -0.74 -16.64
CA HIS A 14 36.35 0.06 -17.02
C HIS A 14 35.32 -0.05 -15.91
N ILE A 15 35.33 0.94 -15.03
CA ILE A 15 34.21 1.19 -14.11
C ILE A 15 33.05 1.67 -14.99
N LEU A 16 32.10 0.78 -15.27
CA LEU A 16 30.78 1.15 -15.77
C LEU A 16 30.08 1.91 -14.66
N SER A 17 30.27 3.23 -14.65
CA SER A 17 29.45 4.16 -13.87
C SER A 17 28.05 4.14 -14.49
N SER A 18 27.12 3.42 -13.84
CA SER A 18 25.72 3.53 -14.14
C SER A 18 25.31 4.96 -13.80
N TYR A 19 25.14 5.78 -14.83
CA TYR A 19 24.45 7.07 -14.72
C TYR A 19 22.98 6.77 -14.36
N ALA A 20 22.69 6.64 -13.07
CA ALA A 20 21.37 6.98 -12.58
C ALA A 20 21.26 8.50 -12.79
N GLY A 21 20.64 8.91 -13.87
CA GLY A 21 20.39 10.32 -14.15
C GLY A 21 19.71 10.92 -12.93
N ALA A 22 20.33 11.92 -12.31
CA ALA A 22 19.73 12.63 -11.19
C ALA A 22 18.37 13.15 -11.66
N LEU A 23 17.28 12.73 -11.00
CA LEU A 23 15.95 13.24 -11.25
C LEU A 23 15.99 14.77 -11.16
N PRO A 24 15.25 15.52 -11.99
CA PRO A 24 15.17 16.98 -11.88
C PRO A 24 14.93 17.37 -10.42
N VAL A 25 15.53 18.45 -9.96
CA VAL A 25 15.53 18.89 -8.54
C VAL A 25 14.13 19.01 -7.94
N ASP A 26 13.09 19.08 -8.75
CA ASP A 26 11.68 19.19 -8.38
C ASP A 26 10.83 17.97 -8.75
N SER A 27 11.41 16.83 -9.17
CA SER A 27 10.63 15.62 -9.45
C SER A 27 10.15 14.93 -8.17
N LEU A 28 8.93 14.40 -8.20
CA LEU A 28 8.42 13.55 -7.13
C LEU A 28 9.08 12.16 -7.21
N PRO A 29 9.69 11.65 -6.12
CA PRO A 29 10.30 10.32 -6.11
C PRO A 29 9.33 9.19 -6.45
N VAL A 30 8.07 9.32 -6.00
CA VAL A 30 7.01 8.33 -6.24
C VAL A 30 5.97 8.93 -7.17
N ARG A 31 5.80 8.28 -8.31
CA ARG A 31 4.71 8.45 -9.26
C ARG A 31 4.00 7.11 -9.35
N GLY A 32 3.02 6.90 -8.45
CA GLY A 32 2.51 5.59 -8.09
C GLY A 32 1.10 5.29 -8.60
N PHE A 33 0.81 4.00 -8.72
CA PHE A 33 -0.50 3.46 -9.03
C PHE A 33 -0.78 2.27 -8.12
N CYS A 34 -1.93 2.25 -7.45
CA CYS A 34 -2.35 1.17 -6.55
C CYS A 34 -3.67 0.57 -7.03
N ILE A 35 -3.71 -0.74 -7.22
CA ILE A 35 -4.88 -1.48 -7.68
C ILE A 35 -4.88 -2.91 -7.13
N ALA A 36 -6.04 -3.56 -7.11
CA ALA A 36 -6.10 -4.98 -6.84
C ALA A 36 -5.29 -5.79 -7.87
N ALA A 37 -4.59 -6.82 -7.43
CA ALA A 37 -3.92 -7.74 -8.34
C ALA A 37 -4.93 -8.34 -9.33
N PRO A 38 -4.59 -8.45 -10.64
CA PRO A 38 -5.51 -8.97 -11.63
C PRO A 38 -5.87 -10.43 -11.31
N ARG A 39 -7.04 -10.86 -11.71
CA ARG A 39 -7.34 -12.29 -11.81
C ARG A 39 -6.54 -12.90 -12.95
N ALA A 40 -6.35 -14.22 -12.94
CA ALA A 40 -5.59 -14.91 -13.99
C ALA A 40 -6.12 -14.61 -15.41
N ALA A 41 -7.44 -14.49 -15.57
CA ALA A 41 -8.07 -14.16 -16.86
C ALA A 41 -7.72 -12.73 -17.35
N ASP A 42 -7.56 -11.77 -16.44
CA ASP A 42 -7.30 -10.36 -16.75
C ASP A 42 -5.81 -10.05 -16.89
N LEU A 43 -4.95 -10.99 -16.50
CA LEU A 43 -3.50 -10.80 -16.47
C LEU A 43 -2.90 -10.32 -17.80
N PRO A 44 -3.24 -10.90 -18.97
CA PRO A 44 -2.68 -10.43 -20.24
C PRO A 44 -3.06 -8.99 -20.58
N ALA A 45 -4.31 -8.60 -20.26
CA ALA A 45 -4.78 -7.24 -20.47
C ALA A 45 -4.11 -6.26 -19.50
N PHE A 46 -3.91 -6.66 -18.24
CA PHE A 46 -3.23 -5.86 -17.24
C PHE A 46 -1.74 -5.66 -17.56
N ILE A 47 -1.03 -6.68 -18.02
CA ILE A 47 0.36 -6.55 -18.50
C ILE A 47 0.42 -5.53 -19.65
N ARG A 48 -0.47 -5.62 -20.61
CA ARG A 48 -0.55 -4.65 -21.71
C ARG A 48 -0.80 -3.23 -21.19
N PHE A 49 -1.67 -3.06 -20.20
CA PHE A 49 -1.91 -1.76 -19.56
C PHE A 49 -0.63 -1.21 -18.89
N ILE A 50 0.14 -2.05 -18.22
CA ILE A 50 1.46 -1.64 -17.66
C ILE A 50 2.37 -1.12 -18.78
N GLU A 51 2.46 -1.84 -19.89
CA GLU A 51 3.34 -1.50 -21.02
C GLU A 51 2.89 -0.25 -21.78
N THR A 52 1.58 -0.11 -22.04
CA THR A 52 1.06 0.94 -22.93
C THR A 52 0.59 2.20 -22.21
N GLU A 53 0.28 2.08 -20.91
CA GLU A 53 -0.31 3.18 -20.16
C GLU A 53 0.51 3.60 -18.94
N LEU A 54 0.99 2.67 -18.10
CA LEU A 54 1.77 3.04 -16.93
C LEU A 54 3.18 3.53 -17.31
N SER A 55 3.91 2.73 -18.07
CA SER A 55 5.30 3.05 -18.45
C SER A 55 5.42 4.35 -19.26
N PRO A 56 4.63 4.60 -20.32
CA PRO A 56 4.74 5.86 -21.09
C PRO A 56 4.36 7.12 -20.29
N ARG A 57 3.66 6.96 -19.17
CA ARG A 57 3.33 8.05 -18.23
C ARG A 57 4.32 8.17 -17.09
N HIS A 58 5.46 7.51 -17.18
CA HIS A 58 6.52 7.52 -16.17
C HIS A 58 6.06 7.12 -14.76
N ILE A 59 5.06 6.24 -14.67
CA ILE A 59 4.71 5.61 -13.40
C ILE A 59 5.86 4.68 -13.03
N ASN A 60 6.42 4.90 -11.84
CA ASN A 60 7.61 4.20 -11.36
C ASN A 60 7.34 3.28 -10.16
N THR A 61 6.12 3.26 -9.66
CA THR A 61 5.73 2.45 -8.50
C THR A 61 4.32 1.89 -8.71
N LEU A 62 4.21 0.57 -8.64
CA LEU A 62 2.95 -0.16 -8.72
C LEU A 62 2.73 -0.91 -7.41
N VAL A 63 1.71 -0.53 -6.65
CA VAL A 63 1.24 -1.30 -5.50
C VAL A 63 0.13 -2.23 -5.95
N LEU A 64 0.30 -3.52 -5.76
CA LEU A 64 -0.73 -4.53 -6.03
C LEU A 64 -1.31 -5.07 -4.74
N ARG A 65 -2.61 -4.82 -4.52
CA ARG A 65 -3.37 -5.42 -3.42
C ARG A 65 -3.63 -6.89 -3.78
N VAL A 66 -2.83 -7.77 -3.20
CA VAL A 66 -2.86 -9.21 -3.49
C VAL A 66 -3.80 -9.93 -2.54
N ASP A 67 -3.72 -9.61 -1.24
CA ASP A 67 -4.41 -10.31 -0.16
C ASP A 67 -4.25 -11.83 -0.31
N PHE A 68 -5.30 -12.56 -0.66
CA PHE A 68 -5.25 -14.01 -0.85
C PHE A 68 -5.28 -14.46 -2.33
N ASN A 69 -5.17 -13.52 -3.27
CA ASN A 69 -5.14 -13.78 -4.71
C ASN A 69 -3.75 -14.23 -5.21
N TYR A 70 -3.10 -15.11 -4.46
CA TYR A 70 -1.88 -15.80 -4.84
C TYR A 70 -1.93 -17.24 -4.33
N GLU A 71 -1.32 -18.19 -5.07
CA GLU A 71 -1.25 -19.60 -4.69
C GLU A 71 -0.19 -19.81 -3.60
N PHE A 72 -0.40 -19.24 -2.39
CA PHE A 72 0.50 -19.42 -1.25
C PHE A 72 0.81 -20.90 -1.00
N LYS A 73 2.09 -21.23 -0.87
CA LYS A 73 2.55 -22.59 -0.52
C LYS A 73 2.58 -22.77 0.99
N SER A 74 2.88 -21.70 1.74
CA SER A 74 2.90 -21.68 3.19
C SER A 74 1.53 -21.95 3.79
N HIS A 75 0.48 -21.35 3.21
CA HIS A 75 -0.89 -21.43 3.67
C HIS A 75 -1.88 -21.66 2.51
N PRO A 76 -1.90 -22.87 1.92
CA PRO A 76 -2.77 -23.15 0.77
C PRO A 76 -4.27 -23.03 1.10
N GLU A 77 -4.65 -23.17 2.37
CA GLU A 77 -6.03 -23.01 2.87
C GLU A 77 -6.52 -21.56 2.85
N LEU A 78 -5.62 -20.58 2.70
CA LEU A 78 -5.96 -19.15 2.64
C LEU A 78 -6.15 -18.64 1.21
N ARG A 79 -5.87 -19.43 0.18
CA ARG A 79 -5.94 -19.01 -1.23
C ARG A 79 -7.35 -18.67 -1.66
N ASP A 80 -7.48 -17.64 -2.48
CA ASP A 80 -8.71 -17.41 -3.23
C ASP A 80 -8.88 -18.45 -4.35
N ALA A 81 -10.13 -18.69 -4.74
CA ALA A 81 -10.40 -19.52 -5.91
C ALA A 81 -9.86 -18.82 -7.18
N GLY A 82 -9.02 -19.53 -7.93
CA GLY A 82 -8.39 -18.99 -9.14
C GLY A 82 -7.32 -17.94 -8.88
N ALA A 83 -6.65 -18.02 -7.73
CA ALA A 83 -5.51 -17.19 -7.38
C ALA A 83 -4.38 -17.29 -8.42
N LEU A 84 -3.55 -16.26 -8.49
CA LEU A 84 -2.40 -16.20 -9.39
C LEU A 84 -1.35 -17.24 -9.02
N THR A 85 -0.85 -17.95 -10.01
CA THR A 85 0.27 -18.87 -9.84
C THR A 85 1.59 -18.10 -9.69
N GLU A 86 2.60 -18.75 -9.14
CA GLU A 86 3.98 -18.22 -9.09
C GLU A 86 4.48 -17.76 -10.48
N GLN A 87 4.21 -18.54 -11.53
CA GLN A 87 4.60 -18.17 -12.88
C GLN A 87 3.93 -16.89 -13.38
N GLN A 88 2.65 -16.70 -13.09
CA GLN A 88 1.90 -15.49 -13.45
C GLN A 88 2.41 -14.26 -12.69
N VAL A 89 2.72 -14.39 -11.41
CA VAL A 89 3.36 -13.32 -10.63
C VAL A 89 4.74 -12.97 -11.19
N LYS A 90 5.58 -13.97 -11.49
CA LYS A 90 6.89 -13.73 -12.10
C LYS A 90 6.79 -13.00 -13.44
N GLN A 91 5.75 -13.26 -14.24
CA GLN A 91 5.51 -12.52 -15.48
C GLN A 91 5.21 -11.02 -15.22
N LEU A 92 4.43 -10.70 -14.19
CA LEU A 92 4.18 -9.31 -13.75
C LEU A 92 5.49 -8.64 -13.30
N VAL A 93 6.25 -9.31 -12.44
CA VAL A 93 7.52 -8.81 -11.91
C VAL A 93 8.51 -8.51 -13.03
N GLN A 94 8.73 -9.45 -13.95
CA GLN A 94 9.62 -9.28 -15.10
C GLN A 94 9.17 -8.11 -16.00
N THR A 95 7.86 -7.95 -16.21
CA THR A 95 7.33 -6.82 -16.97
C THR A 95 7.64 -5.50 -16.28
N CYS A 96 7.39 -5.40 -14.99
CA CYS A 96 7.67 -4.19 -14.21
C CYS A 96 9.16 -3.88 -14.17
N HIS A 97 10.03 -4.85 -13.93
CA HIS A 97 11.49 -4.67 -13.93
C HIS A 97 12.01 -4.16 -15.27
N ARG A 98 11.58 -4.76 -16.39
CA ARG A 98 11.95 -4.34 -17.74
C ARG A 98 11.58 -2.87 -18.03
N LEU A 99 10.52 -2.38 -17.38
CA LEU A 99 9.99 -1.03 -17.54
C LEU A 99 10.43 -0.05 -16.43
N ASN A 100 11.36 -0.48 -15.54
CA ASN A 100 11.81 0.29 -14.38
C ASN A 100 10.67 0.73 -13.45
N ILE A 101 9.65 -0.10 -13.29
CA ILE A 101 8.54 0.07 -12.35
C ILE A 101 8.80 -0.80 -11.13
N ARG A 102 8.94 -0.17 -9.96
CA ARG A 102 8.99 -0.90 -8.70
C ARG A 102 7.60 -1.47 -8.39
N ILE A 103 7.51 -2.78 -8.18
CA ILE A 103 6.29 -3.46 -7.79
C ILE A 103 6.33 -3.74 -6.29
N ILE A 104 5.22 -3.45 -5.60
CA ILE A 104 5.07 -3.59 -4.14
C ILE A 104 3.81 -4.41 -3.88
N PRO A 105 3.92 -5.63 -3.34
CA PRO A 105 2.74 -6.39 -2.93
C PRO A 105 2.11 -5.80 -1.67
N GLN A 106 0.78 -5.90 -1.57
CA GLN A 106 0.01 -5.57 -0.38
C GLN A 106 -0.80 -6.78 0.07
N ILE A 107 -0.77 -7.03 1.38
CA ILE A 107 -1.75 -7.85 2.09
C ILE A 107 -2.28 -6.98 3.23
N ASN A 108 -3.60 -6.91 3.39
CA ASN A 108 -4.18 -6.18 4.51
C ASN A 108 -3.91 -6.90 5.83
N LEU A 109 -3.07 -6.29 6.67
CA LEU A 109 -2.76 -6.75 8.01
C LEU A 109 -3.52 -5.90 9.04
N LEU A 110 -3.75 -6.47 10.20
CA LEU A 110 -4.51 -5.92 11.33
C LEU A 110 -5.96 -5.62 10.96
N GLY A 111 -6.27 -4.54 10.27
CA GLY A 111 -7.59 -4.18 9.77
C GLY A 111 -8.02 -4.94 8.52
N HIS A 112 -9.21 -4.61 8.02
CA HIS A 112 -9.79 -5.21 6.81
C HIS A 112 -9.86 -6.75 6.82
N GLN A 113 -10.05 -7.36 7.99
CA GLN A 113 -10.27 -8.81 8.10
C GLN A 113 -11.73 -9.19 7.86
N SER A 114 -12.55 -8.22 7.49
CA SER A 114 -13.89 -8.39 6.93
C SER A 114 -14.22 -7.25 5.97
N TRP A 115 -15.17 -7.48 5.09
CA TRP A 115 -15.74 -6.47 4.23
C TRP A 115 -17.21 -6.79 3.95
N ALA A 116 -18.08 -5.79 4.06
CA ALA A 116 -19.52 -5.94 3.91
C ALA A 116 -20.09 -7.01 4.88
N ASP A 117 -20.59 -8.11 4.36
CA ASP A 117 -21.17 -9.23 5.11
C ASP A 117 -20.23 -10.45 5.24
N ASN A 118 -18.97 -10.32 4.76
CA ASN A 118 -18.02 -11.42 4.70
C ASN A 118 -16.76 -11.16 5.52
N THR A 119 -16.27 -12.18 6.22
CA THR A 119 -14.91 -12.23 6.76
C THR A 119 -13.92 -12.66 5.68
N THR A 120 -12.68 -12.15 5.76
CA THR A 120 -11.60 -12.59 4.87
C THR A 120 -11.16 -14.01 5.15
N ASN A 121 -10.33 -14.56 4.27
CA ASN A 121 -9.84 -15.93 4.40
C ASN A 121 -9.10 -16.14 5.73
N LEU A 122 -8.34 -15.14 6.21
CA LEU A 122 -7.59 -15.26 7.46
C LEU A 122 -8.52 -15.57 8.66
N LEU A 123 -9.53 -14.74 8.90
CA LEU A 123 -10.43 -14.96 10.03
C LEU A 123 -11.43 -16.11 9.79
N ARG A 124 -11.65 -16.49 8.54
CA ARG A 124 -12.47 -17.66 8.23
C ARG A 124 -11.76 -18.96 8.55
N VAL A 125 -10.45 -19.04 8.31
CA VAL A 125 -9.62 -20.23 8.57
C VAL A 125 -9.11 -20.23 10.02
N TYR A 126 -8.75 -19.05 10.54
CA TYR A 126 -8.23 -18.87 11.90
C TYR A 126 -9.14 -17.94 12.71
N PRO A 127 -10.36 -18.38 13.09
CA PRO A 127 -11.33 -17.55 13.79
C PRO A 127 -10.86 -17.09 15.17
N ASP A 128 -9.90 -17.79 15.79
CA ASP A 128 -9.32 -17.41 17.07
C ASP A 128 -8.45 -16.14 17.00
N PHE A 129 -8.05 -15.73 15.80
CA PHE A 129 -7.33 -14.48 15.58
C PHE A 129 -8.24 -13.25 15.69
N ASP A 130 -9.56 -13.40 15.52
CA ASP A 130 -10.51 -12.29 15.54
C ASP A 130 -10.43 -11.53 16.86
N GLU A 131 -10.23 -10.21 16.76
CA GLU A 131 -10.24 -9.31 17.92
C GLU A 131 -11.62 -9.25 18.59
N THR A 132 -12.69 -9.43 17.79
CA THR A 132 -14.08 -9.29 18.21
C THR A 132 -14.97 -10.46 17.79
N PRO A 133 -14.68 -11.70 18.23
CA PRO A 133 -15.45 -12.87 17.79
C PRO A 133 -16.92 -12.85 18.22
N TRP A 134 -17.27 -12.03 19.22
CA TRP A 134 -18.66 -11.82 19.68
C TRP A 134 -19.44 -10.85 18.77
N VAL A 135 -18.77 -10.08 17.91
CA VAL A 135 -19.40 -9.21 16.93
C VAL A 135 -19.68 -10.03 15.68
N LYS A 136 -20.95 -10.21 15.37
CA LYS A 136 -21.38 -10.97 14.20
C LYS A 136 -21.46 -10.06 12.98
N MET A 137 -21.00 -10.55 11.85
CA MET A 137 -21.22 -9.87 10.56
C MET A 137 -22.72 -9.82 10.26
N PRO A 138 -23.21 -8.72 9.62
CA PRO A 138 -24.60 -8.61 9.24
C PRO A 138 -24.99 -9.70 8.23
N ALA A 139 -26.21 -10.21 8.30
CA ALA A 139 -26.72 -11.18 7.32
C ALA A 139 -26.90 -10.55 5.92
N LYS A 140 -27.03 -9.22 5.88
CA LYS A 140 -27.15 -8.43 4.65
C LYS A 140 -26.37 -7.14 4.84
N TYR A 141 -25.52 -6.82 3.88
CA TYR A 141 -24.82 -5.55 3.87
C TYR A 141 -25.77 -4.38 3.60
N GLU A 142 -25.73 -3.37 4.46
CA GLU A 142 -26.44 -2.11 4.29
C GLU A 142 -25.49 -0.96 4.52
N TRP A 143 -25.49 0.01 3.62
CA TRP A 143 -24.66 1.22 3.75
C TRP A 143 -25.56 2.44 4.03
N PRO A 144 -25.21 3.31 4.98
CA PRO A 144 -24.08 3.18 5.92
C PRO A 144 -24.34 2.08 6.95
N ASN A 145 -23.31 1.31 7.29
CA ASN A 145 -23.37 0.33 8.37
C ASN A 145 -23.36 1.06 9.70
N ALA A 146 -24.49 1.02 10.45
CA ALA A 146 -24.67 1.75 11.69
C ALA A 146 -23.62 1.42 12.77
N ASP A 147 -23.05 0.21 12.71
CA ASP A 147 -22.09 -0.27 13.70
C ASP A 147 -20.63 -0.14 13.26
N GLY A 148 -20.35 0.34 12.03
CA GLY A 148 -19.00 0.42 11.48
C GLY A 148 -18.31 -0.94 11.30
N LEU A 149 -19.05 -2.03 11.33
CA LEU A 149 -18.58 -3.40 11.57
C LEU A 149 -18.03 -4.12 10.36
N TYR A 150 -18.00 -3.53 9.17
CA TYR A 150 -17.53 -4.26 8.01
C TYR A 150 -15.99 -4.38 7.93
N CYS A 151 -15.26 -3.77 8.85
CA CYS A 151 -13.80 -3.88 8.95
C CYS A 151 -13.40 -4.47 10.30
N LYS A 152 -13.40 -5.79 10.40
CA LYS A 152 -12.84 -6.51 11.56
C LYS A 152 -11.32 -6.45 11.55
N SER A 153 -10.73 -6.69 12.72
CA SER A 153 -9.29 -6.78 12.90
C SER A 153 -8.91 -8.13 13.49
N TYR A 154 -7.70 -8.59 13.28
CA TYR A 154 -7.14 -9.61 14.14
C TYR A 154 -6.58 -9.01 15.43
N CYS A 155 -6.49 -9.81 16.50
CA CYS A 155 -5.85 -9.39 17.74
C CYS A 155 -4.32 -9.38 17.57
N PRO A 156 -3.63 -8.22 17.66
CA PRO A 156 -2.18 -8.16 17.46
C PRO A 156 -1.38 -8.89 18.55
N LEU A 157 -2.01 -9.18 19.69
CA LEU A 157 -1.39 -9.94 20.78
C LEU A 157 -1.75 -11.44 20.76
N HIS A 158 -2.36 -11.94 19.69
CA HIS A 158 -2.60 -13.37 19.57
C HIS A 158 -1.26 -14.10 19.27
N PRO A 159 -0.87 -15.12 20.09
CA PRO A 159 0.47 -15.72 19.97
C PRO A 159 0.75 -16.42 18.65
N GLY A 160 -0.28 -16.78 17.89
CA GLY A 160 -0.15 -17.47 16.60
C GLY A 160 -0.29 -16.58 15.38
N VAL A 161 -0.77 -15.32 15.52
CA VAL A 161 -1.11 -14.52 14.35
C VAL A 161 0.12 -14.14 13.51
N HIS A 162 1.19 -13.68 14.17
CA HIS A 162 2.40 -13.26 13.48
C HIS A 162 3.11 -14.40 12.73
N LYS A 163 3.03 -15.64 13.27
CA LYS A 163 3.56 -16.78 12.53
C LYS A 163 2.90 -16.91 11.16
N VAL A 164 1.56 -16.91 11.12
CA VAL A 164 0.81 -17.07 9.87
C VAL A 164 1.02 -15.88 8.94
N VAL A 165 0.82 -14.65 9.43
CA VAL A 165 0.91 -13.48 8.55
C VAL A 165 2.32 -13.22 8.02
N PHE A 166 3.37 -13.54 8.80
CA PHE A 166 4.75 -13.37 8.34
C PHE A 166 5.18 -14.43 7.34
N GLU A 167 4.69 -15.66 7.45
CA GLU A 167 4.88 -16.68 6.42
C GLU A 167 4.25 -16.24 5.08
N LEU A 168 3.07 -15.62 5.10
CA LEU A 168 2.45 -15.02 3.91
C LEU A 168 3.25 -13.82 3.37
N VAL A 169 3.66 -12.90 4.24
CA VAL A 169 4.44 -11.71 3.89
C VAL A 169 5.77 -12.09 3.27
N ASP A 170 6.45 -13.05 3.84
CA ASP A 170 7.74 -13.52 3.32
C ASP A 170 7.59 -14.15 1.94
N GLU A 171 6.63 -15.05 1.78
CA GLU A 171 6.41 -15.73 0.51
C GLU A 171 6.01 -14.75 -0.60
N ILE A 172 5.08 -13.82 -0.30
CA ILE A 172 4.65 -12.86 -1.32
C ILE A 172 5.77 -11.87 -1.68
N CYS A 173 6.53 -11.39 -0.71
CA CYS A 173 7.66 -10.52 -0.97
C CYS A 173 8.78 -11.22 -1.77
N ASP A 174 9.03 -12.50 -1.49
CA ASP A 174 10.05 -13.27 -2.21
C ASP A 174 9.65 -13.47 -3.67
N VAL A 175 8.40 -13.86 -3.96
CA VAL A 175 7.94 -14.07 -5.34
C VAL A 175 7.82 -12.77 -6.14
N PHE A 176 7.54 -11.65 -5.48
CA PHE A 176 7.52 -10.32 -6.09
C PHE A 176 8.91 -9.67 -6.18
N GLU A 177 9.96 -10.31 -5.66
CA GLU A 177 11.31 -9.73 -5.55
C GLU A 177 11.27 -8.33 -4.92
N ALA A 178 10.39 -8.17 -3.92
CA ALA A 178 9.99 -6.87 -3.41
C ALA A 178 10.99 -6.31 -2.39
N THR A 179 11.35 -5.03 -2.56
CA THR A 179 12.14 -4.25 -1.60
C THR A 179 11.28 -3.44 -0.63
N ALA A 180 9.97 -3.49 -0.80
CA ALA A 180 8.98 -2.89 0.08
C ALA A 180 7.71 -3.75 0.11
N PHE A 181 6.97 -3.64 1.20
CA PHE A 181 5.68 -4.30 1.40
C PHE A 181 4.67 -3.28 1.93
N HIS A 182 3.45 -3.32 1.42
CA HIS A 182 2.35 -2.50 1.92
C HIS A 182 1.46 -3.35 2.83
N ALA A 183 1.41 -3.02 4.10
CA ALA A 183 0.68 -3.82 5.08
C ALA A 183 -0.81 -3.45 5.22
N GLY A 184 -1.33 -2.49 4.45
CA GLY A 184 -2.68 -1.97 4.66
C GLY A 184 -2.75 -1.19 5.96
N MET A 185 -3.33 -1.79 7.00
CA MET A 185 -3.49 -1.24 8.36
C MET A 185 -4.46 -0.05 8.44
N ASP A 186 -5.27 0.14 7.41
CA ASP A 186 -6.34 1.13 7.39
C ASP A 186 -7.59 0.63 8.11
N GLU A 187 -8.45 1.57 8.46
CA GLU A 187 -9.79 1.33 9.00
C GLU A 187 -9.82 0.32 10.18
N VAL A 188 -8.81 0.37 11.04
CA VAL A 188 -8.73 -0.43 12.26
C VAL A 188 -9.68 0.17 13.31
N PHE A 189 -10.95 -0.26 13.28
CA PHE A 189 -11.96 0.20 14.22
C PHE A 189 -11.92 -0.58 15.53
N TYR A 190 -11.62 -1.86 15.46
CA TYR A 190 -11.55 -2.77 16.62
C TYR A 190 -10.11 -3.09 16.97
N ILE A 191 -9.67 -2.60 18.10
CA ILE A 191 -8.37 -2.91 18.72
C ILE A 191 -8.44 -2.58 20.21
N GLY A 192 -7.92 -3.46 21.05
CA GLY A 192 -7.95 -3.27 22.50
C GLY A 192 -9.36 -3.33 23.10
N GLU A 193 -10.24 -4.08 22.47
CA GLU A 193 -11.65 -4.20 22.90
C GLU A 193 -11.76 -4.95 24.24
N HIS A 194 -12.55 -4.43 25.18
CA HIS A 194 -12.59 -4.87 26.57
C HIS A 194 -12.82 -6.37 26.75
N LYS A 195 -13.53 -7.03 25.83
CA LYS A 195 -13.80 -8.47 25.90
C LYS A 195 -12.68 -9.33 25.32
N CYS A 196 -11.69 -8.72 24.64
CA CYS A 196 -10.55 -9.48 24.12
C CYS A 196 -9.67 -9.94 25.30
N PRO A 197 -9.43 -11.25 25.48
CA PRO A 197 -8.68 -11.76 26.63
C PRO A 197 -7.19 -11.40 26.60
N ARG A 198 -6.67 -10.88 25.46
CA ARG A 198 -5.24 -10.61 25.24
C ARG A 198 -4.91 -9.12 25.28
N CYS A 199 -5.69 -8.31 24.58
CA CYS A 199 -5.44 -6.87 24.44
C CYS A 199 -6.51 -6.00 25.15
N GLY A 200 -7.52 -6.59 25.74
CA GLY A 200 -8.63 -5.88 26.40
C GLY A 200 -8.16 -4.86 27.44
N GLY A 201 -8.63 -3.63 27.28
CA GLY A 201 -8.30 -2.50 28.15
C GLY A 201 -6.88 -1.92 27.98
N LYS A 202 -6.07 -2.42 27.04
CA LYS A 202 -4.77 -1.80 26.70
C LYS A 202 -4.97 -0.56 25.86
N ASP A 203 -3.97 0.33 25.90
CA ASP A 203 -4.00 1.56 25.09
C ASP A 203 -3.98 1.24 23.59
N LYS A 204 -4.97 1.77 22.86
CA LYS A 204 -5.17 1.48 21.44
C LYS A 204 -4.06 2.02 20.55
N ALA A 205 -3.46 3.16 20.92
CA ALA A 205 -2.33 3.72 20.19
C ALA A 205 -1.05 2.92 20.40
N GLU A 206 -0.81 2.43 21.62
CA GLU A 206 0.31 1.55 21.91
C GLU A 206 0.19 0.21 21.19
N LEU A 207 -1.02 -0.37 21.15
CA LEU A 207 -1.29 -1.61 20.40
C LEU A 207 -1.05 -1.42 18.90
N PHE A 208 -1.58 -0.33 18.32
CA PHE A 208 -1.38 -0.04 16.89
C PHE A 208 0.09 0.19 16.56
N ALA A 209 0.77 1.04 17.34
CA ALA A 209 2.19 1.30 17.15
C ALA A 209 3.04 0.04 17.35
N GLY A 210 2.71 -0.79 18.34
CA GLY A 210 3.37 -2.06 18.59
C GLY A 210 3.28 -3.00 17.40
N GLU A 211 2.12 -3.08 16.76
CA GLU A 211 1.92 -3.89 15.56
C GLU A 211 2.74 -3.34 14.37
N VAL A 212 2.75 -2.01 14.17
CA VAL A 212 3.59 -1.39 13.14
C VAL A 212 5.08 -1.72 13.36
N TRP A 213 5.56 -1.63 14.61
CA TRP A 213 6.95 -2.00 14.95
C TRP A 213 7.23 -3.48 14.67
N THR A 214 6.31 -4.36 15.01
CA THR A 214 6.45 -5.82 14.82
C THR A 214 6.59 -6.16 13.34
N ILE A 215 5.70 -5.63 12.49
CA ILE A 215 5.74 -5.84 11.05
C ILE A 215 7.01 -5.21 10.44
N ARG A 216 7.33 -3.94 10.81
CA ARG A 216 8.52 -3.24 10.32
C ARG A 216 9.81 -3.99 10.66
N ASN A 217 9.95 -4.49 11.87
CA ASN A 217 11.16 -5.20 12.29
C ASN A 217 11.32 -6.51 11.53
N HIS A 218 10.24 -7.28 11.34
CA HIS A 218 10.27 -8.47 10.50
C HIS A 218 10.71 -8.17 9.05
N LEU A 219 10.15 -7.15 8.43
CA LEU A 219 10.53 -6.73 7.07
C LEU A 219 12.00 -6.27 6.99
N ALA A 220 12.49 -5.60 8.04
CA ALA A 220 13.85 -5.10 8.08
C ALA A 220 14.91 -6.21 8.11
N GLU A 221 14.60 -7.42 8.60
CA GLU A 221 15.49 -8.57 8.56
C GLU A 221 15.92 -8.94 7.13
N LYS A 222 15.05 -8.63 6.15
CA LYS A 222 15.30 -8.83 4.72
C LYS A 222 15.48 -7.51 3.95
N ASN A 223 15.81 -6.41 4.65
CA ASN A 223 16.00 -5.06 4.07
C ASN A 223 14.77 -4.57 3.27
N ARG A 224 13.56 -4.89 3.69
CA ARG A 224 12.31 -4.44 3.09
C ARG A 224 11.72 -3.28 3.85
N MET A 225 11.19 -2.30 3.11
CA MET A 225 10.55 -1.11 3.66
C MET A 225 9.07 -1.36 3.91
N LEU A 226 8.55 -0.88 5.04
CA LEU A 226 7.12 -0.94 5.36
C LEU A 226 6.39 0.30 4.82
N TRP A 227 5.27 0.08 4.13
CA TRP A 227 4.27 1.08 3.74
C TRP A 227 2.95 0.76 4.43
N ILE A 228 2.24 1.79 4.91
CA ILE A 228 0.91 1.66 5.54
C ILE A 228 0.00 2.81 5.11
N TRP A 229 -1.32 2.62 5.21
CA TRP A 229 -2.29 3.71 5.10
C TRP A 229 -2.23 4.60 6.34
N GLY A 230 -2.52 5.90 6.17
CA GLY A 230 -2.27 6.93 7.19
C GLY A 230 -3.44 7.24 8.11
N ASP A 231 -4.65 6.83 7.78
CA ASP A 231 -5.91 7.22 8.43
C ASP A 231 -5.92 7.00 9.95
N ARG A 232 -5.39 5.88 10.43
CA ARG A 232 -5.37 5.59 11.89
C ARG A 232 -4.39 6.44 12.68
N LEU A 233 -3.54 7.23 12.01
CA LEU A 233 -2.59 8.17 12.61
C LEU A 233 -3.07 9.63 12.61
N LEU A 234 -4.30 9.89 12.15
CA LEU A 234 -4.95 11.20 12.11
C LEU A 234 -6.08 11.27 13.15
N ASP A 235 -6.16 12.37 13.89
CA ASP A 235 -7.29 12.63 14.78
C ASP A 235 -8.51 13.15 14.01
N GLY A 236 -9.55 12.35 13.92
CA GLY A 236 -10.77 12.68 13.19
C GLY A 236 -11.50 13.90 13.75
N LYS A 237 -11.45 14.12 15.07
CA LYS A 237 -12.09 15.29 15.70
C LYS A 237 -11.36 16.58 15.34
N THR A 238 -10.03 16.56 15.33
CA THR A 238 -9.21 17.74 15.01
C THR A 238 -9.26 18.06 13.52
N THR A 239 -9.20 17.06 12.67
CA THR A 239 -9.15 17.24 11.20
C THR A 239 -10.52 17.50 10.59
N GLY A 240 -11.59 17.07 11.26
CA GLY A 240 -12.96 17.07 10.72
C GLY A 240 -13.13 16.07 9.57
N LEU A 241 -12.21 15.11 9.44
CA LEU A 241 -12.35 13.96 8.55
C LEU A 241 -13.34 12.96 9.14
N GLY A 242 -14.00 12.20 8.27
CA GLY A 242 -14.91 11.15 8.69
C GLY A 242 -14.20 9.97 9.33
N GLU A 243 -14.98 9.10 9.94
CA GLU A 243 -14.54 7.91 10.66
C GLU A 243 -13.67 6.96 9.80
N TRP A 244 -13.92 6.94 8.50
CA TRP A 244 -13.14 6.16 7.54
C TRP A 244 -11.73 6.74 7.33
N GLU A 245 -11.64 8.03 7.12
CA GLU A 245 -10.40 8.72 6.74
C GLU A 245 -9.56 9.17 7.94
N ALA A 246 -10.03 8.96 9.18
CA ALA A 246 -9.31 9.31 10.40
C ALA A 246 -9.78 8.52 11.62
N SER A 247 -8.96 8.50 12.67
CA SER A 247 -9.22 7.78 13.90
C SER A 247 -10.20 8.53 14.82
N TYR A 248 -11.23 7.81 15.27
CA TYR A 248 -12.11 8.20 16.36
C TYR A 248 -11.97 7.30 17.60
N ASN A 249 -11.15 6.29 17.52
CA ASN A 249 -10.90 5.30 18.58
C ASN A 249 -9.56 5.50 19.31
N ASN A 250 -8.95 6.69 19.20
CA ASN A 250 -7.71 7.12 19.87
C ASN A 250 -6.40 6.46 19.33
N THR A 251 -6.42 5.74 18.23
CA THR A 251 -5.19 5.22 17.62
C THR A 251 -4.30 6.32 17.06
N TYR A 252 -4.83 7.53 16.76
CA TYR A 252 -4.08 8.64 16.16
C TYR A 252 -2.83 9.04 16.94
N ARG A 253 -2.79 8.84 18.28
CA ARG A 253 -1.62 9.11 19.11
C ARG A 253 -0.41 8.23 18.73
N ALA A 254 -0.63 7.14 18.04
CA ALA A 254 0.42 6.27 17.54
C ALA A 254 1.38 6.96 16.57
N VAL A 255 0.99 8.09 15.97
CA VAL A 255 1.84 8.85 15.04
C VAL A 255 3.20 9.22 15.63
N ASP A 256 3.27 9.47 16.93
CA ASP A 256 4.52 9.77 17.64
C ASP A 256 5.30 8.51 18.07
N MET A 257 4.64 7.35 18.07
CA MET A 257 5.17 6.08 18.57
C MET A 257 5.69 5.15 17.46
N VAL A 258 5.20 5.30 16.22
CA VAL A 258 5.60 4.44 15.09
C VAL A 258 7.03 4.74 14.61
N PRO A 259 7.73 3.74 14.01
CA PRO A 259 9.06 3.93 13.42
C PRO A 259 9.02 5.01 12.34
N LYS A 260 10.12 5.79 12.21
CA LYS A 260 10.14 6.95 11.30
C LYS A 260 10.67 6.60 9.90
N ASP A 261 11.11 5.39 9.69
CA ASP A 261 11.60 4.85 8.41
C ASP A 261 10.53 4.10 7.60
N ILE A 262 9.26 4.28 7.94
CA ILE A 262 8.11 3.78 7.18
C ILE A 262 7.57 4.85 6.23
N VAL A 263 6.77 4.43 5.25
CA VAL A 263 6.07 5.33 4.32
C VAL A 263 4.58 5.34 4.62
N ILE A 264 4.04 6.54 4.82
CA ILE A 264 2.61 6.76 5.01
C ILE A 264 1.95 7.05 3.67
N CYS A 265 0.95 6.24 3.33
CA CYS A 265 0.07 6.43 2.21
C CYS A 265 -1.18 7.17 2.69
N ASP A 266 -1.22 8.47 2.48
CA ASP A 266 -2.21 9.40 3.02
C ASP A 266 -3.36 9.57 2.01
N TRP A 267 -4.51 8.93 2.29
CA TRP A 267 -5.63 8.87 1.37
C TRP A 267 -6.79 9.76 1.80
N HIS A 268 -7.16 10.69 0.92
CA HIS A 268 -8.33 11.56 1.07
C HIS A 268 -8.96 11.77 -0.30
N TYR A 269 -10.28 11.62 -0.39
CA TYR A 269 -10.95 11.54 -1.69
C TYR A 269 -11.80 12.75 -2.01
N GLU A 270 -12.51 13.29 -1.02
CA GLU A 270 -13.51 14.33 -1.25
C GLU A 270 -12.91 15.74 -1.21
N ARG A 271 -11.73 15.92 -0.61
CA ARG A 271 -11.04 17.22 -0.51
C ARG A 271 -9.50 17.05 -0.44
N PRO A 272 -8.72 18.08 -0.86
CA PRO A 272 -7.27 18.04 -0.77
C PRO A 272 -6.79 18.48 0.62
N ASP A 273 -6.86 17.59 1.61
CA ASP A 273 -6.41 17.86 2.98
C ASP A 273 -4.90 18.09 3.04
N LYS A 274 -4.46 18.89 4.03
CA LYS A 274 -3.04 19.24 4.21
C LYS A 274 -2.31 18.29 5.16
N THR A 275 -2.85 17.12 5.37
CA THR A 275 -2.34 16.03 6.21
C THR A 275 -0.93 15.55 5.85
N PRO A 276 -0.46 15.60 4.57
CA PRO A 276 0.93 15.28 4.26
C PRO A 276 1.94 16.15 5.02
N VAL A 277 1.61 17.43 5.27
CA VAL A 277 2.49 18.33 6.06
C VAL A 277 2.58 17.85 7.50
N TYR A 278 1.46 17.44 8.09
CA TYR A 278 1.44 16.87 9.44
C TYR A 278 2.37 15.66 9.57
N PHE A 279 2.26 14.69 8.65
CA PHE A 279 3.12 13.51 8.66
C PHE A 279 4.60 13.86 8.49
N ALA A 280 4.92 14.77 7.56
CA ALA A 280 6.29 15.24 7.37
C ALA A 280 6.86 15.93 8.61
N MET A 281 6.06 16.74 9.32
CA MET A 281 6.46 17.37 10.60
C MET A 281 6.67 16.32 11.71
N LYS A 282 5.95 15.21 11.68
CA LYS A 282 6.14 14.07 12.60
C LYS A 282 7.34 13.19 12.25
N GLY A 283 8.10 13.54 11.21
CA GLY A 283 9.31 12.81 10.80
C GLY A 283 9.05 11.63 9.85
N LEU A 284 7.85 11.51 9.31
CA LEU A 284 7.43 10.39 8.47
C LEU A 284 7.52 10.76 6.97
N SER A 285 7.91 9.80 6.15
CA SER A 285 7.76 9.91 4.70
C SER A 285 6.29 9.72 4.31
N VAL A 286 5.79 10.54 3.37
CA VAL A 286 4.38 10.54 3.00
C VAL A 286 4.16 10.61 1.50
N ILE A 287 3.14 9.90 1.03
CA ILE A 287 2.63 9.89 -0.34
C ILE A 287 1.15 10.24 -0.27
N THR A 288 0.68 11.21 -1.07
CA THR A 288 -0.76 11.48 -1.17
C THR A 288 -1.43 10.49 -2.12
N CYS A 289 -2.63 10.02 -1.75
CA CYS A 289 -3.29 8.90 -2.42
C CYS A 289 -4.73 9.23 -2.84
N PRO A 290 -4.94 9.97 -3.94
CA PRO A 290 -6.27 10.25 -4.50
C PRO A 290 -6.91 8.99 -5.11
N TRP A 291 -8.21 9.05 -5.32
CA TRP A 291 -8.97 7.97 -5.96
C TRP A 291 -9.56 8.38 -7.31
N ARG A 292 -10.81 8.89 -7.32
CA ARG A 292 -11.63 9.04 -8.55
C ARG A 292 -12.01 10.48 -8.89
N MET A 293 -11.68 11.47 -8.06
CA MET A 293 -12.02 12.87 -8.30
C MET A 293 -10.87 13.62 -8.95
N PRO A 294 -10.90 13.86 -10.28
CA PRO A 294 -9.79 14.46 -11.02
C PRO A 294 -9.36 15.82 -10.48
N ALA A 295 -10.33 16.65 -10.07
CA ALA A 295 -10.04 18.00 -9.56
C ALA A 295 -9.25 17.93 -8.25
N ASN A 296 -9.70 17.10 -7.29
CA ASN A 296 -9.02 16.94 -6.01
C ASN A 296 -7.63 16.30 -6.18
N ALA A 297 -7.52 15.30 -7.05
CA ALA A 297 -6.26 14.64 -7.33
C ALA A 297 -5.21 15.60 -7.91
N ARG A 298 -5.61 16.51 -8.80
CA ARG A 298 -4.73 17.57 -9.32
C ARG A 298 -4.28 18.53 -8.23
N LEU A 299 -5.18 18.93 -7.33
CA LEU A 299 -4.84 19.80 -6.19
C LEU A 299 -3.87 19.12 -5.25
N GLN A 300 -4.10 17.84 -4.90
CA GLN A 300 -3.17 17.06 -4.07
C GLN A 300 -1.79 16.92 -4.73
N LEU A 301 -1.73 16.71 -6.04
CA LEU A 301 -0.47 16.66 -6.78
C LEU A 301 0.26 18.02 -6.76
N GLN A 302 -0.45 19.11 -6.99
CA GLN A 302 0.10 20.47 -6.91
C GLN A 302 0.59 20.82 -5.51
N ASP A 303 -0.17 20.43 -4.48
CA ASP A 303 0.23 20.58 -3.09
C ASP A 303 1.53 19.84 -2.79
N MET A 304 1.68 18.60 -3.24
CA MET A 304 2.89 17.82 -3.01
C MET A 304 4.13 18.48 -3.65
N TYR A 305 4.01 19.03 -4.86
CA TYR A 305 5.08 19.83 -5.46
C TYR A 305 5.38 21.09 -4.66
N SER A 306 4.33 21.78 -4.22
CA SER A 306 4.45 23.01 -3.42
C SER A 306 5.14 22.74 -2.07
N TYR A 307 4.76 21.66 -1.38
CA TYR A 307 5.39 21.25 -0.13
C TYR A 307 6.87 20.94 -0.32
N ARG A 308 7.23 20.17 -1.35
CA ARG A 308 8.66 19.88 -1.63
C ARG A 308 9.45 21.15 -1.95
N LYS A 309 8.87 22.07 -2.71
CA LYS A 309 9.53 23.33 -3.10
C LYS A 309 9.73 24.26 -1.89
N GLY A 310 8.73 24.35 -1.01
CA GLY A 310 8.75 25.23 0.17
C GLY A 310 9.37 24.61 1.42
N ALA A 311 9.71 23.32 1.40
CA ALA A 311 10.23 22.60 2.54
C ALA A 311 11.71 22.93 2.81
N THR A 312 12.11 22.79 4.08
CA THR A 312 13.53 22.75 4.45
C THR A 312 14.24 21.56 3.80
N ALA A 313 15.56 21.60 3.72
CA ALA A 313 16.36 20.49 3.20
C ALA A 313 16.09 19.17 3.94
N GLU A 314 15.77 19.24 5.23
CA GLU A 314 15.48 18.10 6.08
C GLU A 314 14.06 17.53 5.85
N MET A 315 13.07 18.39 5.62
CA MET A 315 11.69 17.96 5.37
C MET A 315 11.43 17.53 3.92
N LYS A 316 12.14 18.13 2.95
CA LYS A 316 11.93 17.88 1.52
C LYS A 316 11.92 16.38 1.15
N PRO A 317 12.83 15.52 1.64
CA PRO A 317 12.82 14.09 1.34
C PRO A 317 11.59 13.34 1.85
N ARG A 318 10.85 13.89 2.82
CA ARG A 318 9.66 13.25 3.41
C ARG A 318 8.45 13.32 2.49
N PHE A 319 8.35 14.34 1.66
CA PHE A 319 7.30 14.46 0.64
C PHE A 319 7.65 13.60 -0.58
N GLN A 320 7.20 12.35 -0.59
CA GLN A 320 7.62 11.34 -1.55
C GLN A 320 6.92 11.46 -2.91
N GLY A 321 5.66 11.87 -2.94
CA GLY A 321 4.93 11.96 -4.20
C GLY A 321 3.46 11.60 -4.12
N MET A 322 2.95 11.03 -5.20
CA MET A 322 1.55 10.67 -5.32
C MET A 322 1.39 9.25 -5.84
N MET A 323 0.36 8.56 -5.35
CA MET A 323 -0.07 7.24 -5.80
C MET A 323 -1.59 7.22 -5.97
N GLN A 324 -2.10 7.16 -7.21
CA GLN A 324 -3.53 7.00 -7.40
C GLN A 324 -3.98 5.62 -6.93
N THR A 325 -5.08 5.57 -6.19
CA THR A 325 -5.71 4.32 -5.72
C THR A 325 -6.91 3.92 -6.58
N ILE A 326 -7.05 2.64 -6.85
CA ILE A 326 -8.18 2.04 -7.56
C ILE A 326 -8.79 0.95 -6.67
N TRP A 327 -10.04 1.13 -6.27
CA TRP A 327 -10.69 0.20 -5.34
C TRP A 327 -11.52 -0.89 -6.03
N SER A 328 -11.82 -0.75 -7.32
CA SER A 328 -12.36 -1.86 -8.12
C SER A 328 -11.31 -2.93 -8.39
N ASP A 329 -11.74 -4.11 -8.84
CA ASP A 329 -10.84 -5.11 -9.40
C ASP A 329 -10.18 -4.61 -10.70
N ALA A 330 -9.06 -5.24 -11.07
CA ALA A 330 -8.29 -4.82 -12.23
C ALA A 330 -9.07 -4.95 -13.56
N GLY A 331 -9.85 -6.00 -13.73
CA GLY A 331 -10.67 -6.20 -14.93
C GLY A 331 -11.72 -5.09 -15.09
N SER A 332 -12.46 -4.78 -14.03
CA SER A 332 -13.45 -3.68 -14.02
C SER A 332 -12.81 -2.33 -14.34
N PHE A 333 -11.65 -2.03 -13.76
CA PHE A 333 -10.92 -0.80 -14.08
C PHE A 333 -10.46 -0.75 -15.54
N LEU A 334 -9.96 -1.84 -16.10
CA LEU A 334 -9.56 -1.90 -17.50
C LEU A 334 -10.75 -1.69 -18.43
N HIS A 335 -11.89 -2.28 -18.11
CA HIS A 335 -13.13 -2.04 -18.86
C HIS A 335 -13.58 -0.56 -18.80
N GLU A 336 -13.49 0.08 -17.63
CA GLU A 336 -13.77 1.50 -17.48
C GLU A 336 -12.76 2.34 -18.29
N PHE A 337 -11.48 2.03 -18.17
CA PHE A 337 -10.41 2.79 -18.81
C PHE A 337 -10.50 2.76 -20.35
N TYR A 338 -10.77 1.59 -20.93
CA TYR A 338 -10.90 1.42 -22.39
C TYR A 338 -12.31 1.65 -22.93
N GLY A 339 -13.29 1.98 -22.08
CA GLY A 339 -14.66 2.26 -22.50
C GLY A 339 -15.41 1.01 -22.99
N THR A 340 -15.02 -0.19 -22.56
CA THR A 340 -15.64 -1.46 -22.93
C THR A 340 -16.59 -1.98 -21.83
N GLY A 341 -16.70 -1.26 -20.72
CA GLY A 341 -17.56 -1.60 -19.59
C GLY A 341 -18.98 -1.03 -19.70
N LYS A 342 -19.77 -1.30 -18.65
CA LYS A 342 -21.11 -0.66 -18.53
C LYS A 342 -20.93 0.84 -18.31
N PRO A 343 -21.85 1.68 -18.88
CA PRO A 343 -21.84 3.11 -18.63
C PRO A 343 -21.86 3.43 -17.14
N GLN A 344 -20.97 4.33 -16.69
CA GLN A 344 -20.94 4.83 -15.34
C GLN A 344 -22.02 5.89 -15.12
N LYS A 345 -22.61 5.96 -13.92
CA LYS A 345 -23.57 7.02 -13.57
C LYS A 345 -22.89 8.39 -13.50
N ASP A 346 -21.71 8.45 -12.89
CA ASP A 346 -20.86 9.63 -12.90
C ASP A 346 -19.86 9.49 -14.04
N THR A 347 -19.90 10.41 -14.99
CA THR A 347 -19.01 10.43 -16.16
C THR A 347 -17.82 11.33 -15.97
N VAL A 348 -17.76 12.09 -14.89
CA VAL A 348 -16.67 13.02 -14.56
C VAL A 348 -15.74 12.43 -13.52
N ASN A 349 -16.30 12.03 -12.37
CA ASN A 349 -15.54 11.51 -11.24
C ASN A 349 -15.40 9.98 -11.35
N THR A 350 -14.53 9.55 -12.25
CA THR A 350 -14.20 8.14 -12.47
C THR A 350 -12.71 7.90 -12.24
N SER A 351 -12.34 6.67 -11.90
CA SER A 351 -10.95 6.29 -11.70
C SER A 351 -10.12 6.48 -12.97
N ALA A 352 -10.67 6.17 -14.13
CA ALA A 352 -10.01 6.34 -15.41
C ALA A 352 -9.80 7.83 -15.76
N ASN A 353 -10.77 8.69 -15.48
CA ASN A 353 -10.61 10.13 -15.70
C ASN A 353 -9.60 10.74 -14.72
N CYS A 354 -9.61 10.30 -13.47
CA CYS A 354 -8.59 10.70 -12.49
C CYS A 354 -7.20 10.29 -12.98
N PHE A 355 -7.02 9.05 -13.44
CA PHE A 355 -5.75 8.57 -14.00
C PHE A 355 -5.24 9.47 -15.14
N ARG A 356 -6.10 9.76 -16.12
CA ARG A 356 -5.75 10.65 -17.24
C ARG A 356 -5.42 12.07 -16.79
N ALA A 357 -6.09 12.54 -15.72
CA ALA A 357 -5.92 13.90 -15.22
C ALA A 357 -4.59 14.13 -14.48
N VAL A 358 -4.04 13.11 -13.82
CA VAL A 358 -2.83 13.21 -12.99
C VAL A 358 -1.60 12.58 -13.62
N PHE A 359 -1.79 11.71 -14.63
CA PHE A 359 -0.73 11.04 -15.36
C PHE A 359 -0.83 11.35 -16.85
N GLU A 360 -0.53 12.57 -17.23
CA GLU A 360 -0.44 12.95 -18.64
C GLU A 360 0.73 12.22 -19.32
N LYS A 361 0.55 11.91 -20.64
CA LYS A 361 1.60 11.30 -21.48
C LYS A 361 2.65 12.33 -21.87
#